data_aeb4ba6871fc5c13e2a2d5dae02f2daa
#
_entry.id   aeb4ba6871fc5c13e2a2d5dae02f2daa
#
_cell.length_a   1.000
_cell.length_b   1.000
_cell.length_c   1.000
_cell.angle_alpha   90.00
_cell.angle_beta   90.00
_cell.angle_gamma   90.00
#
_symmetry.space_group_name_H-M   'P 1'
#
loop_
_entity.id
_entity.type
_entity.pdbx_description
1 polymer ?
#
loop_
_entity_poly.entity_id
_entity_poly.type
_entity_poly.pdbx_seq_one_letter_code
_entity_poly.pdbx_strand_id
1 'polypeptide(L)'
;VRAVSDFRGDLAVTVDSTAWVRAATLLRDHPELDFRLFLDLCGVDHLAEDAEGDRFEVVLHLYSVSGKHHVRLKTTLPEPEPRLPTLTAVFKGANWFEREAWDLYGIVFDGHPNLRRLLTHEAFVGHPLRKDYPQGRRHVLPTTLPVLLEVPEGSERLLVNIGPSHPAMHGTFRVQALLDGETVTDAAAEIGYMHRNFEKMAEARTYWQIIPYTDRLNYCSSFMNGHGWALAVEKLLGIEAPPRAEAVRVILSELSRIADHLICVSTNVVDLGAITPFFVMFRAREDIYDLLEACCGARLTVSYVRIGGLAQDVPEDFAERCAKAVRSVREVVDQGEKLLTRNPIFARRFRDVGVMKAEDALSWGWVGPCLRGSGVAYDVRKDHPYSGYERYDFDVPVGTVGDCYDRYLVRMEEMRQSLRIVEQALARLPGGPVIVDDKRVALPPKSEVYGNIEALMNHFKLVYDGILPPPGEVYGYTEAANGELGYYVVSKGGKHPWRVKVRPPCFNIYQAFPEMIRGGLLADAVAIIGGLNVIAGELDR
;
A
#
# COMPACT_ATOMS: atom_id res chain seq x y z
N VAL A 1 27.84 6.48 -11.88
CA VAL A 1 26.55 6.66 -12.59
C VAL A 1 26.76 6.20 -14.03
N ARG A 2 25.90 5.29 -14.52
CA ARG A 2 25.89 4.82 -15.92
C ARG A 2 24.93 5.66 -16.77
N ALA A 3 23.72 5.94 -16.23
CA ALA A 3 22.71 6.70 -16.92
C ALA A 3 21.85 7.50 -15.94
N VAL A 4 21.24 8.56 -16.43
CA VAL A 4 20.19 9.32 -15.76
C VAL A 4 19.05 9.47 -16.74
N SER A 5 17.84 9.17 -16.32
CA SER A 5 16.62 9.30 -17.12
C SER A 5 15.52 10.00 -16.35
N ASP A 6 14.70 10.74 -17.05
CA ASP A 6 13.47 11.34 -16.54
C ASP A 6 12.34 10.97 -17.50
N PHE A 7 11.33 10.31 -16.99
CA PHE A 7 10.12 10.00 -17.73
C PHE A 7 8.90 10.42 -16.93
N ARG A 8 8.13 11.36 -17.47
CA ARG A 8 6.93 11.91 -16.82
C ARG A 8 7.20 12.51 -15.42
N GLY A 9 8.40 13.07 -15.20
CA GLY A 9 8.82 13.64 -13.92
C GLY A 9 9.36 12.62 -12.91
N ASP A 10 9.55 11.36 -13.33
CA ASP A 10 10.16 10.32 -12.49
C ASP A 10 11.64 10.20 -12.79
N LEU A 11 12.47 10.76 -11.92
CA LEU A 11 13.93 10.70 -12.01
C LEU A 11 14.46 9.30 -11.67
N ALA A 12 15.23 8.72 -12.57
CA ALA A 12 15.94 7.47 -12.32
C ALA A 12 17.45 7.61 -12.60
N VAL A 13 18.25 7.05 -11.70
CA VAL A 13 19.72 7.04 -11.77
C VAL A 13 20.20 5.59 -11.81
N THR A 14 20.87 5.18 -12.89
CA THR A 14 21.44 3.84 -13.02
C THR A 14 22.91 3.86 -12.63
N VAL A 15 23.29 2.95 -11.74
CA VAL A 15 24.67 2.80 -11.24
C VAL A 15 25.21 1.39 -11.49
N ASP A 16 26.51 1.24 -11.39
CA ASP A 16 27.14 -0.09 -11.34
C ASP A 16 26.78 -0.84 -10.06
N SER A 17 26.64 -2.16 -10.13
CA SER A 17 26.35 -3.00 -8.95
C SER A 17 27.40 -2.84 -7.84
N THR A 18 28.65 -2.60 -8.20
CA THR A 18 29.75 -2.31 -7.24
C THR A 18 29.60 -0.97 -6.52
N ALA A 19 28.86 -0.02 -7.09
CA ALA A 19 28.60 1.30 -6.49
C ALA A 19 27.27 1.35 -5.72
N TRP A 20 26.48 0.27 -5.69
CA TRP A 20 25.13 0.20 -5.17
C TRP A 20 24.98 0.74 -3.75
N VAL A 21 25.66 0.12 -2.78
CA VAL A 21 25.62 0.53 -1.37
C VAL A 21 26.13 1.97 -1.19
N ARG A 22 27.23 2.31 -1.86
CA ARG A 22 27.80 3.67 -1.77
C ARG A 22 26.84 4.73 -2.29
N ALA A 23 26.15 4.46 -3.40
CA ALA A 23 25.17 5.37 -3.97
C ALA A 23 23.96 5.54 -3.05
N ALA A 24 23.42 4.45 -2.52
CA ALA A 24 22.30 4.49 -1.57
C ALA A 24 22.66 5.25 -0.28
N THR A 25 23.87 5.00 0.26
CA THR A 25 24.38 5.72 1.44
C THR A 25 24.55 7.21 1.16
N LEU A 26 25.10 7.58 0.00
CA LEU A 26 25.26 8.98 -0.41
C LEU A 26 23.91 9.69 -0.51
N LEU A 27 22.91 9.05 -1.13
CA LEU A 27 21.56 9.61 -1.25
C LEU A 27 20.93 9.86 0.12
N ARG A 28 21.12 8.92 1.07
CA ARG A 28 20.58 9.04 2.43
C ARG A 28 21.28 10.13 3.25
N ASP A 29 22.62 10.15 3.24
CA ASP A 29 23.43 10.89 4.22
C ASP A 29 23.86 12.29 3.75
N HIS A 30 23.81 12.56 2.44
CA HIS A 30 24.18 13.88 1.94
C HIS A 30 23.14 14.94 2.31
N PRO A 31 23.50 16.04 3.00
CA PRO A 31 22.54 17.00 3.56
C PRO A 31 21.61 17.66 2.53
N GLU A 32 22.08 17.85 1.30
CA GLU A 32 21.26 18.43 0.22
C GLU A 32 20.33 17.42 -0.45
N LEU A 33 20.56 16.11 -0.28
CA LEU A 33 19.77 15.05 -0.88
C LEU A 33 18.75 14.50 0.11
N ASP A 34 19.18 14.10 1.30
CA ASP A 34 18.37 13.69 2.45
C ASP A 34 17.28 12.65 2.14
N PHE A 35 17.61 11.63 1.31
CA PHE A 35 16.69 10.56 0.94
C PHE A 35 16.60 9.49 2.04
N ARG A 36 16.08 9.87 3.22
CA ARG A 36 16.01 8.98 4.40
C ARG A 36 14.82 8.05 4.39
N LEU A 37 13.75 8.40 3.67
CA LEU A 37 12.57 7.55 3.60
C LEU A 37 12.77 6.46 2.55
N PHE A 38 12.93 5.22 3.02
CA PHE A 38 12.95 4.02 2.19
C PHE A 38 11.52 3.67 1.76
N LEU A 39 11.21 3.71 0.47
CA LEU A 39 9.87 3.39 -0.01
C LEU A 39 9.73 1.92 -0.44
N ASP A 40 10.55 1.47 -1.39
CA ASP A 40 10.41 0.16 -2.01
C ASP A 40 11.74 -0.31 -2.63
N LEU A 41 11.92 -1.63 -2.74
CA LEU A 41 12.96 -2.26 -3.55
C LEU A 41 12.33 -3.43 -4.31
N CYS A 42 12.55 -3.48 -5.63
CA CYS A 42 11.99 -4.56 -6.44
C CYS A 42 12.92 -5.01 -7.56
N GLY A 43 12.66 -6.22 -8.05
CA GLY A 43 13.28 -6.76 -9.26
C GLY A 43 12.42 -6.56 -10.50
N VAL A 44 13.08 -6.46 -11.66
CA VAL A 44 12.49 -6.53 -13.00
C VAL A 44 13.26 -7.57 -13.81
N ASP A 45 12.55 -8.44 -14.50
CA ASP A 45 13.11 -9.45 -15.40
C ASP A 45 12.93 -8.98 -16.85
N HIS A 46 14.04 -8.79 -17.55
CA HIS A 46 14.10 -8.38 -18.96
C HIS A 46 14.27 -9.55 -19.94
N LEU A 47 14.01 -10.79 -19.49
CA LEU A 47 14.07 -11.97 -20.37
C LEU A 47 13.22 -11.76 -21.65
N ALA A 48 13.70 -12.23 -22.77
CA ALA A 48 13.12 -12.13 -24.12
C ALA A 48 13.34 -10.79 -24.84
N GLU A 49 14.17 -9.92 -24.32
CA GLU A 49 14.71 -8.79 -25.07
C GLU A 49 16.13 -9.09 -25.48
N ASP A 50 16.43 -8.87 -26.76
CA ASP A 50 17.68 -9.14 -27.46
C ASP A 50 18.89 -9.29 -26.52
N ALA A 51 19.38 -10.52 -26.42
CA ALA A 51 20.19 -11.07 -25.34
C ALA A 51 21.62 -10.46 -25.18
N GLU A 52 21.82 -9.22 -25.51
CA GLU A 52 23.05 -8.48 -25.24
C GLU A 52 22.87 -7.59 -24.02
N GLY A 53 22.97 -8.18 -22.80
CA GLY A 53 22.91 -7.41 -21.58
C GLY A 53 22.58 -8.22 -20.33
N ASP A 54 22.50 -7.52 -19.21
CA ASP A 54 22.10 -8.07 -17.92
C ASP A 54 20.58 -8.35 -17.92
N ARG A 55 20.18 -9.55 -17.52
CA ARG A 55 18.78 -9.98 -17.48
C ARG A 55 17.96 -9.30 -16.40
N PHE A 56 18.52 -9.12 -15.22
CA PHE A 56 17.78 -8.61 -14.07
C PHE A 56 18.13 -7.15 -13.79
N GLU A 57 17.14 -6.37 -13.39
CA GLU A 57 17.30 -5.02 -12.89
C GLU A 57 16.75 -4.95 -11.46
N VAL A 58 17.48 -4.28 -10.56
CA VAL A 58 17.01 -3.96 -9.22
C VAL A 58 16.72 -2.47 -9.17
N VAL A 59 15.53 -2.12 -8.68
CA VAL A 59 15.04 -0.75 -8.57
C VAL A 59 14.76 -0.43 -7.11
N LEU A 60 15.41 0.61 -6.59
CA LEU A 60 15.21 1.15 -5.25
C LEU A 60 14.50 2.50 -5.35
N HIS A 61 13.39 2.65 -4.66
CA HIS A 61 12.64 3.88 -4.54
C HIS A 61 12.93 4.55 -3.20
N LEU A 62 13.37 5.79 -3.24
CA LEU A 62 13.65 6.61 -2.06
C LEU A 62 12.92 7.94 -2.15
N TYR A 63 12.62 8.52 -0.99
CA TYR A 63 12.01 9.83 -0.88
C TYR A 63 12.75 10.72 0.11
N SER A 64 12.91 11.99 -0.25
CA SER A 64 13.42 13.04 0.62
C SER A 64 12.24 13.84 1.18
N VAL A 65 12.00 13.71 2.50
CA VAL A 65 10.90 14.43 3.17
C VAL A 65 11.17 15.93 3.21
N SER A 66 12.44 16.31 3.40
CA SER A 66 12.85 17.72 3.42
C SER A 66 12.86 18.35 2.04
N GLY A 67 13.32 17.59 1.03
CA GLY A 67 13.40 18.03 -0.37
C GLY A 67 12.09 17.86 -1.16
N LYS A 68 11.16 17.06 -0.65
CA LYS A 68 9.86 16.73 -1.30
C LYS A 68 10.03 16.18 -2.72
N HIS A 69 10.91 15.23 -2.91
CA HIS A 69 11.10 14.59 -4.21
C HIS A 69 11.48 13.11 -4.09
N HIS A 70 11.11 12.36 -5.12
CA HIS A 70 11.43 10.94 -5.27
C HIS A 70 12.68 10.75 -6.12
N VAL A 71 13.40 9.65 -5.89
CA VAL A 71 14.44 9.16 -6.79
C VAL A 71 14.34 7.64 -6.92
N ARG A 72 14.58 7.14 -8.11
CA ARG A 72 14.81 5.72 -8.37
C ARG A 72 16.30 5.48 -8.58
N LEU A 73 16.88 4.64 -7.76
CA LEU A 73 18.24 4.13 -7.98
C LEU A 73 18.14 2.75 -8.59
N LYS A 74 18.82 2.53 -9.72
CA LYS A 74 18.73 1.31 -10.52
C LYS A 74 20.09 0.68 -10.72
N THR A 75 20.13 -0.65 -10.81
CA THR A 75 21.31 -1.40 -11.24
C THR A 75 20.90 -2.66 -11.97
N THR A 76 21.72 -3.10 -12.92
CA THR A 76 21.48 -4.32 -13.70
C THR A 76 22.40 -5.45 -13.24
N LEU A 77 21.94 -6.69 -13.36
CA LEU A 77 22.63 -7.90 -12.91
C LEU A 77 22.57 -9.00 -13.98
N PRO A 78 23.65 -9.76 -14.18
CA PRO A 78 23.72 -10.86 -15.13
C PRO A 78 22.87 -12.06 -14.69
N GLU A 79 22.47 -12.90 -15.65
CA GLU A 79 21.63 -14.06 -15.36
C GLU A 79 22.29 -15.17 -14.55
N PRO A 80 23.53 -15.59 -14.85
CA PRO A 80 24.07 -16.79 -14.20
C PRO A 80 24.10 -16.68 -12.69
N GLU A 81 24.48 -15.51 -12.17
CA GLU A 81 24.55 -15.25 -10.72
C GLU A 81 24.11 -13.80 -10.41
N PRO A 82 22.81 -13.51 -10.34
CA PRO A 82 22.33 -12.17 -10.01
C PRO A 82 22.59 -11.90 -8.51
N ARG A 83 23.68 -11.19 -8.21
CA ARG A 83 24.12 -10.89 -6.84
C ARG A 83 24.31 -9.39 -6.64
N LEU A 84 23.94 -8.91 -5.47
CA LEU A 84 24.04 -7.51 -5.08
C LEU A 84 24.36 -7.41 -3.58
N PRO A 85 25.20 -6.50 -3.11
CA PRO A 85 25.38 -6.28 -1.68
C PRO A 85 24.08 -5.78 -1.02
N THR A 86 23.79 -6.28 0.21
CA THR A 86 22.61 -5.88 0.98
C THR A 86 22.62 -4.40 1.37
N LEU A 87 21.43 -3.79 1.43
CA LEU A 87 21.20 -2.45 1.97
C LEU A 87 20.69 -2.46 3.42
N THR A 88 20.60 -3.62 4.08
CA THR A 88 20.05 -3.73 5.44
C THR A 88 20.82 -2.93 6.48
N ALA A 89 22.12 -2.66 6.26
CA ALA A 89 22.91 -1.78 7.10
C ALA A 89 22.64 -0.27 6.81
N VAL A 90 22.05 0.04 5.65
CA VAL A 90 21.70 1.42 5.26
C VAL A 90 20.27 1.74 5.64
N PHE A 91 19.34 0.83 5.32
CA PHE A 91 17.91 0.97 5.59
C PHE A 91 17.36 -0.31 6.24
N LYS A 92 16.74 -0.18 7.41
CA LYS A 92 16.11 -1.33 8.10
C LYS A 92 15.03 -1.97 7.22
N GLY A 93 14.26 -1.16 6.49
CA GLY A 93 13.19 -1.58 5.59
C GLY A 93 13.65 -2.46 4.43
N ALA A 94 14.92 -2.41 4.02
CA ALA A 94 15.44 -3.23 2.94
C ALA A 94 15.32 -4.74 3.20
N ASN A 95 15.29 -5.17 4.48
CA ASN A 95 15.30 -6.58 4.87
C ASN A 95 14.24 -7.43 4.14
N TRP A 96 12.96 -7.08 4.26
CA TRP A 96 11.91 -7.88 3.64
C TRP A 96 11.82 -7.71 2.13
N PHE A 97 12.15 -6.54 1.60
CA PHE A 97 12.15 -6.31 0.16
C PHE A 97 13.27 -7.08 -0.56
N GLU A 98 14.44 -7.21 0.06
CA GLU A 98 15.52 -8.04 -0.45
C GLU A 98 15.16 -9.52 -0.40
N ARG A 99 14.52 -9.98 0.68
CA ARG A 99 13.96 -11.34 0.76
C ARG A 99 12.90 -11.58 -0.30
N GLU A 100 12.00 -10.61 -0.54
CA GLU A 100 11.00 -10.69 -1.61
C GLU A 100 11.66 -10.80 -2.98
N ALA A 101 12.65 -9.96 -3.27
CA ALA A 101 13.38 -10.00 -4.53
C ALA A 101 14.14 -11.33 -4.72
N TRP A 102 14.71 -11.88 -3.65
CA TRP A 102 15.30 -13.21 -3.69
C TRP A 102 14.24 -14.30 -3.87
N ASP A 103 13.15 -14.27 -3.11
CA ASP A 103 12.07 -15.25 -3.18
C ASP A 103 11.46 -15.32 -4.57
N LEU A 104 11.14 -14.16 -5.17
CA LEU A 104 10.36 -14.08 -6.40
C LEU A 104 11.21 -14.04 -7.68
N TYR A 105 12.48 -13.62 -7.62
CA TYR A 105 13.39 -13.53 -8.76
C TYR A 105 14.68 -14.35 -8.62
N GLY A 106 15.07 -14.73 -7.40
CA GLY A 106 16.35 -15.41 -7.13
C GLY A 106 17.55 -14.47 -7.12
N ILE A 107 17.35 -13.16 -6.92
CA ILE A 107 18.43 -12.20 -6.76
C ILE A 107 19.02 -12.35 -5.37
N VAL A 108 20.30 -12.68 -5.27
CA VAL A 108 20.98 -12.92 -3.99
C VAL A 108 21.55 -11.62 -3.45
N PHE A 109 21.24 -11.32 -2.17
CA PHE A 109 21.79 -10.15 -1.47
C PHE A 109 22.90 -10.56 -0.51
N ASP A 110 24.13 -10.26 -0.88
CA ASP A 110 25.31 -10.63 -0.10
C ASP A 110 25.38 -9.87 1.22
N GLY A 111 25.55 -10.60 2.32
CA GLY A 111 25.57 -10.04 3.67
C GLY A 111 24.19 -9.81 4.30
N HIS A 112 23.12 -10.24 3.64
CA HIS A 112 21.77 -10.17 4.22
C HIS A 112 21.66 -11.05 5.47
N PRO A 113 21.13 -10.54 6.61
CA PRO A 113 21.16 -11.26 7.90
C PRO A 113 20.27 -12.51 7.93
N ASN A 114 19.25 -12.60 7.09
CA ASN A 114 18.28 -13.71 7.09
C ASN A 114 17.63 -13.88 5.71
N LEU A 115 18.41 -14.30 4.71
CA LEU A 115 17.92 -14.47 3.33
C LEU A 115 17.20 -15.82 3.19
N ARG A 116 15.90 -15.83 3.45
CA ARG A 116 14.99 -16.97 3.29
C ARG A 116 13.69 -16.52 2.62
N ARG A 117 12.87 -17.48 2.17
CA ARG A 117 11.58 -17.16 1.54
C ARG A 117 10.70 -16.34 2.46
N LEU A 118 9.85 -15.51 1.89
CA LEU A 118 9.01 -14.57 2.62
C LEU A 118 7.53 -14.71 2.25
N LEU A 119 7.22 -14.65 0.97
CA LEU A 119 5.84 -14.73 0.45
C LEU A 119 5.47 -16.14 -0.02
N THR A 120 6.45 -16.94 -0.40
CA THR A 120 6.26 -18.36 -0.72
C THR A 120 6.79 -19.26 0.40
N HIS A 121 6.28 -20.50 0.46
CA HIS A 121 6.72 -21.44 1.48
C HIS A 121 8.13 -22.00 1.21
N GLU A 122 8.83 -22.48 2.23
CA GLU A 122 10.21 -22.94 2.14
C GLU A 122 10.45 -24.03 1.07
N ALA A 123 9.46 -24.93 0.88
CA ALA A 123 9.54 -25.99 -0.13
C ALA A 123 9.13 -25.54 -1.54
N PHE A 124 8.90 -24.25 -1.76
CA PHE A 124 8.57 -23.72 -3.09
C PHE A 124 9.76 -23.82 -4.03
N VAL A 125 9.56 -24.33 -5.26
CA VAL A 125 10.63 -24.56 -6.22
C VAL A 125 10.61 -23.53 -7.33
N GLY A 126 11.69 -22.76 -7.46
CA GLY A 126 11.86 -21.71 -8.45
C GLY A 126 11.45 -20.33 -7.96
N HIS A 127 11.32 -19.38 -8.89
CA HIS A 127 11.09 -17.97 -8.63
C HIS A 127 9.94 -17.47 -9.50
N PRO A 128 8.74 -17.27 -8.93
CA PRO A 128 7.51 -17.14 -9.71
C PRO A 128 7.39 -15.87 -10.57
N LEU A 129 8.10 -14.80 -10.25
CA LEU A 129 8.06 -13.57 -11.06
C LEU A 129 9.03 -13.59 -12.25
N ARG A 130 9.91 -14.59 -12.37
CA ARG A 130 10.71 -14.75 -13.59
C ARG A 130 9.79 -14.98 -14.79
N LYS A 131 10.14 -14.42 -15.95
CA LYS A 131 9.33 -14.50 -17.17
C LYS A 131 9.25 -15.93 -17.72
N ASP A 132 10.27 -16.74 -17.51
CA ASP A 132 10.35 -18.15 -17.90
C ASP A 132 9.69 -19.12 -16.90
N TYR A 133 9.19 -18.62 -15.76
CA TYR A 133 8.53 -19.46 -14.78
C TYR A 133 7.14 -19.92 -15.27
N PRO A 134 6.84 -21.24 -15.32
CA PRO A 134 5.59 -21.75 -15.84
C PRO A 134 4.40 -21.45 -14.91
N GLN A 135 3.42 -20.68 -15.39
CA GLN A 135 2.25 -20.26 -14.61
C GLN A 135 1.38 -21.43 -14.09
N GLY A 136 1.37 -22.55 -14.79
CA GLY A 136 0.57 -23.74 -14.43
C GLY A 136 1.23 -24.68 -13.43
N ARG A 137 2.43 -24.38 -12.95
CA ARG A 137 3.15 -25.25 -12.01
C ARG A 137 2.46 -25.31 -10.66
N ARG A 138 2.16 -26.53 -10.20
CA ARG A 138 1.58 -26.77 -8.87
C ARG A 138 2.66 -27.20 -7.89
N HIS A 139 2.54 -26.74 -6.65
CA HIS A 139 3.42 -27.10 -5.54
C HIS A 139 2.63 -27.88 -4.49
N VAL A 140 3.28 -28.82 -3.84
CA VAL A 140 2.73 -29.49 -2.66
C VAL A 140 3.01 -28.59 -1.46
N LEU A 141 1.93 -28.17 -0.79
CA LEU A 141 2.07 -27.38 0.43
C LEU A 141 2.60 -28.23 1.57
N PRO A 142 3.49 -27.70 2.42
CA PRO A 142 3.92 -28.40 3.64
C PRO A 142 2.74 -28.58 4.58
N THR A 143 2.71 -29.71 5.28
CA THR A 143 1.66 -30.05 6.25
C THR A 143 1.92 -29.44 7.63
N THR A 144 3.13 -28.97 7.87
CA THR A 144 3.57 -28.36 9.14
C THR A 144 4.04 -26.93 8.89
N LEU A 145 3.74 -26.05 9.85
CA LEU A 145 4.26 -24.69 9.83
C LEU A 145 5.75 -24.68 10.20
N PRO A 146 6.57 -23.82 9.56
CA PRO A 146 7.98 -23.73 9.88
C PRO A 146 8.20 -23.19 11.31
N VAL A 147 9.26 -23.65 11.96
CA VAL A 147 9.75 -23.05 13.20
C VAL A 147 10.62 -21.86 12.82
N LEU A 148 10.28 -20.68 13.34
CA LEU A 148 10.97 -19.43 13.02
C LEU A 148 12.03 -19.06 14.06
N LEU A 149 11.78 -19.45 15.33
CA LEU A 149 12.63 -19.19 16.47
C LEU A 149 12.96 -20.52 17.16
N GLU A 150 14.20 -20.69 17.57
CA GLU A 150 14.65 -21.84 18.36
C GLU A 150 14.57 -21.50 19.84
N VAL A 151 14.10 -22.46 20.67
CA VAL A 151 14.16 -22.36 22.12
C VAL A 151 15.55 -22.83 22.57
N PRO A 152 16.33 -22.01 23.27
CA PRO A 152 17.64 -22.41 23.74
C PRO A 152 17.54 -23.67 24.66
N GLU A 153 18.44 -24.62 24.46
CA GLU A 153 18.47 -25.84 25.28
C GLU A 153 18.61 -25.50 26.77
N GLY A 154 17.81 -26.16 27.62
CA GLY A 154 17.80 -25.93 29.07
C GLY A 154 17.12 -24.62 29.49
N SER A 155 16.49 -23.91 28.60
CA SER A 155 15.74 -22.68 28.89
C SER A 155 14.31 -22.99 29.34
N GLU A 156 13.81 -22.26 30.35
CA GLU A 156 12.40 -22.30 30.78
C GLU A 156 11.49 -21.41 29.91
N ARG A 157 12.03 -20.84 28.82
CA ARG A 157 11.27 -19.94 27.91
C ARG A 157 10.20 -20.69 27.14
N LEU A 158 9.07 -20.05 26.98
CA LEU A 158 7.93 -20.59 26.25
C LEU A 158 7.87 -20.01 24.81
N LEU A 159 7.80 -20.90 23.81
CA LEU A 159 7.53 -20.49 22.41
C LEU A 159 6.04 -20.47 22.16
N VAL A 160 5.49 -19.30 21.84
CA VAL A 160 4.06 -19.09 21.56
C VAL A 160 3.86 -18.72 20.11
N ASN A 161 2.83 -19.30 19.47
CA ASN A 161 2.36 -18.91 18.15
C ASN A 161 1.08 -18.07 18.27
N ILE A 162 1.06 -16.90 17.63
CA ILE A 162 -0.12 -16.07 17.47
C ILE A 162 -0.44 -16.03 15.97
N GLY A 163 -1.57 -16.60 15.57
CA GLY A 163 -1.93 -16.79 14.16
C GLY A 163 -1.46 -18.15 13.57
N PRO A 164 -1.68 -18.40 12.26
CA PRO A 164 -2.27 -17.50 11.26
C PRO A 164 -3.77 -17.27 11.39
N SER A 165 -4.51 -18.11 12.09
CA SER A 165 -5.94 -17.95 12.36
C SER A 165 -6.13 -17.59 13.83
N HIS A 166 -6.04 -16.31 14.14
CA HIS A 166 -6.22 -15.78 15.48
C HIS A 166 -6.95 -14.41 15.42
N PRO A 167 -8.01 -14.18 16.21
CA PRO A 167 -8.82 -12.95 16.14
C PRO A 167 -8.00 -11.66 16.29
N ALA A 168 -7.06 -11.62 17.23
CA ALA A 168 -6.25 -10.44 17.51
C ALA A 168 -5.21 -10.10 16.42
N MET A 169 -5.04 -10.95 15.40
CA MET A 169 -4.12 -10.64 14.30
C MET A 169 -4.74 -9.76 13.22
N HIS A 170 -6.07 -9.63 13.15
CA HIS A 170 -6.80 -8.90 12.12
C HIS A 170 -6.50 -9.35 10.68
N GLY A 171 -5.95 -10.55 10.51
CA GLY A 171 -5.58 -11.10 9.21
C GLY A 171 -4.89 -12.46 9.32
N THR A 172 -4.54 -13.05 8.17
CA THR A 172 -3.87 -14.36 8.11
C THR A 172 -2.36 -14.19 8.05
N PHE A 173 -1.74 -13.84 9.14
CA PHE A 173 -0.29 -13.84 9.33
C PHE A 173 0.05 -14.35 10.73
N ARG A 174 1.27 -14.82 10.92
CA ARG A 174 1.70 -15.50 12.15
C ARG A 174 2.88 -14.76 12.79
N VAL A 175 2.87 -14.72 14.11
CA VAL A 175 4.01 -14.31 14.91
C VAL A 175 4.40 -15.47 15.83
N GLN A 176 5.66 -15.86 15.82
CA GLN A 176 6.26 -16.65 16.90
C GLN A 176 6.92 -15.70 17.90
N ALA A 177 6.58 -15.84 19.17
CA ALA A 177 7.17 -15.09 20.25
C ALA A 177 7.81 -16.03 21.26
N LEU A 178 9.02 -15.73 21.66
CA LEU A 178 9.73 -16.41 22.74
C LEU A 178 9.53 -15.61 24.03
N LEU A 179 8.94 -16.23 25.03
CA LEU A 179 8.54 -15.60 26.29
C LEU A 179 9.42 -16.02 27.44
N ASP A 180 9.73 -15.07 28.32
CA ASP A 180 10.22 -15.29 29.68
C ASP A 180 9.15 -14.73 30.64
N GLY A 181 8.38 -15.66 31.25
CA GLY A 181 7.11 -15.29 31.88
C GLY A 181 6.14 -14.66 30.86
N GLU A 182 5.74 -13.40 31.05
CA GLU A 182 4.89 -12.63 30.12
C GLU A 182 5.69 -11.71 29.19
N THR A 183 7.01 -11.61 29.39
CA THR A 183 7.87 -10.71 28.61
C THR A 183 8.32 -11.37 27.32
N VAL A 184 8.17 -10.69 26.21
CA VAL A 184 8.65 -11.12 24.90
C VAL A 184 10.15 -10.90 24.80
N THR A 185 10.93 -11.97 24.78
CA THR A 185 12.40 -11.89 24.66
C THR A 185 12.86 -11.87 23.21
N ASP A 186 12.14 -12.56 22.33
CA ASP A 186 12.36 -12.52 20.89
C ASP A 186 11.06 -12.78 20.13
N ALA A 187 11.00 -12.31 18.87
CA ALA A 187 9.84 -12.50 18.03
C ALA A 187 10.23 -12.58 16.53
N ALA A 188 9.48 -13.40 15.80
CA ALA A 188 9.61 -13.52 14.35
C ALA A 188 8.23 -13.53 13.69
N ALA A 189 8.08 -12.79 12.60
CA ALA A 189 6.86 -12.73 11.83
C ALA A 189 6.94 -13.60 10.57
N GLU A 190 5.83 -14.23 10.22
CA GLU A 190 5.62 -15.00 9.01
C GLU A 190 4.38 -14.46 8.28
N ILE A 191 4.54 -14.21 6.98
CA ILE A 191 3.52 -13.69 6.06
C ILE A 191 3.43 -14.60 4.83
N GLY A 192 2.60 -14.26 3.86
CA GLY A 192 2.44 -15.01 2.63
C GLY A 192 1.18 -15.88 2.57
N TYR A 193 0.43 -16.01 3.67
CA TYR A 193 -0.79 -16.83 3.71
C TYR A 193 -1.89 -16.32 2.78
N MET A 194 -1.90 -15.03 2.48
CA MET A 194 -2.79 -14.39 1.49
C MET A 194 -2.05 -13.96 0.22
N HIS A 195 -0.85 -14.47 -0.03
CA HIS A 195 -0.14 -14.17 -1.27
C HIS A 195 -0.85 -14.79 -2.46
N ARG A 196 -1.46 -13.93 -3.30
CA ARG A 196 -2.28 -14.32 -4.44
C ARG A 196 -1.58 -14.14 -5.76
N ASN A 197 -0.28 -13.86 -5.73
CA ASN A 197 0.55 -13.63 -6.91
C ASN A 197 0.02 -12.47 -7.79
N PHE A 198 -0.46 -11.40 -7.15
CA PHE A 198 -1.05 -10.23 -7.79
C PHE A 198 -0.18 -9.69 -8.93
N GLU A 199 1.12 -9.51 -8.66
CA GLU A 199 2.05 -8.90 -9.60
C GLU A 199 2.22 -9.76 -10.87
N LYS A 200 2.29 -11.09 -10.73
CA LYS A 200 2.35 -12.02 -11.86
C LYS A 200 1.04 -12.07 -12.65
N MET A 201 -0.10 -12.05 -11.96
CA MET A 201 -1.41 -12.00 -12.62
C MET A 201 -1.60 -10.68 -13.37
N ALA A 202 -1.12 -9.56 -12.82
CA ALA A 202 -1.17 -8.27 -13.48
C ALA A 202 -0.41 -8.26 -14.81
N GLU A 203 0.75 -8.93 -14.89
CA GLU A 203 1.52 -9.07 -16.13
C GLU A 203 0.78 -9.86 -17.22
N ALA A 204 -0.19 -10.71 -16.85
CA ALA A 204 -0.99 -11.53 -17.76
C ALA A 204 -2.37 -10.91 -18.09
N ARG A 205 -2.67 -9.72 -17.59
CA ARG A 205 -3.97 -9.05 -17.71
C ARG A 205 -3.82 -7.69 -18.38
N THR A 206 -4.88 -7.25 -19.05
CA THR A 206 -4.94 -5.87 -19.57
C THR A 206 -5.06 -4.87 -18.42
N TYR A 207 -4.68 -3.63 -18.65
CA TYR A 207 -4.70 -2.56 -17.63
C TYR A 207 -6.09 -2.38 -16.97
N TRP A 208 -7.18 -2.62 -17.68
CA TRP A 208 -8.54 -2.61 -17.12
C TRP A 208 -8.85 -3.82 -16.23
N GLN A 209 -8.36 -4.99 -16.61
CA GLN A 209 -8.62 -6.23 -15.88
C GLN A 209 -7.88 -6.29 -14.54
N ILE A 210 -6.90 -5.39 -14.32
CA ILE A 210 -6.16 -5.29 -13.06
C ILE A 210 -7.00 -4.55 -11.99
N ILE A 211 -7.92 -3.65 -12.36
CA ILE A 211 -8.71 -2.85 -11.42
C ILE A 211 -9.39 -3.71 -10.34
N PRO A 212 -10.12 -4.80 -10.65
CA PRO A 212 -10.72 -5.64 -9.61
C PRO A 212 -9.72 -6.29 -8.66
N TYR A 213 -8.49 -6.52 -9.09
CA TYR A 213 -7.45 -7.05 -8.20
C TYR A 213 -6.97 -6.00 -7.20
N THR A 214 -6.88 -4.73 -7.61
CA THR A 214 -6.45 -3.64 -6.74
C THR A 214 -7.40 -3.44 -5.55
N ASP A 215 -8.72 -3.58 -5.75
CA ASP A 215 -9.71 -3.46 -4.69
C ASP A 215 -9.45 -4.40 -3.50
N ARG A 216 -8.79 -5.53 -3.75
CA ARG A 216 -8.53 -6.57 -2.76
C ARG A 216 -7.16 -6.46 -2.10
N LEU A 217 -6.43 -5.39 -2.31
CA LEU A 217 -5.25 -5.03 -1.54
C LEU A 217 -5.69 -4.60 -0.14
N ASN A 218 -5.90 -3.33 0.11
CA ASN A 218 -6.62 -2.89 1.30
C ASN A 218 -8.12 -2.91 1.02
N TYR A 219 -8.80 -4.00 1.35
CA TYR A 219 -10.23 -4.15 1.09
C TYR A 219 -11.11 -3.26 1.97
N CYS A 220 -10.61 -2.73 3.08
CA CYS A 220 -11.35 -1.82 3.95
C CYS A 220 -11.53 -0.44 3.30
N SER A 221 -10.58 -0.02 2.47
CA SER A 221 -10.59 1.24 1.71
C SER A 221 -10.34 1.02 0.21
N SER A 222 -11.06 0.07 -0.38
CA SER A 222 -10.82 -0.45 -1.74
C SER A 222 -10.82 0.62 -2.84
N PHE A 223 -11.64 1.67 -2.70
CA PHE A 223 -11.72 2.73 -3.69
C PHE A 223 -10.36 3.41 -3.94
N MET A 224 -9.58 3.63 -2.88
CA MET A 224 -8.28 4.31 -2.97
C MET A 224 -7.25 3.49 -3.74
N ASN A 225 -7.35 2.16 -3.67
CA ASN A 225 -6.43 1.26 -4.38
C ASN A 225 -6.63 1.37 -5.90
N GLY A 226 -7.90 1.33 -6.36
CA GLY A 226 -8.24 1.53 -7.75
C GLY A 226 -7.90 2.95 -8.25
N HIS A 227 -8.04 3.97 -7.38
CA HIS A 227 -7.65 5.34 -7.69
C HIS A 227 -6.14 5.44 -7.95
N GLY A 228 -5.30 4.86 -7.07
CA GLY A 228 -3.85 4.83 -7.26
C GLY A 228 -3.43 4.12 -8.56
N TRP A 229 -4.08 3.01 -8.88
CA TRP A 229 -3.84 2.30 -10.14
C TRP A 229 -4.20 3.17 -11.36
N ALA A 230 -5.37 3.82 -11.33
CA ALA A 230 -5.79 4.70 -12.41
C ALA A 230 -4.80 5.85 -12.62
N LEU A 231 -4.36 6.53 -11.55
CA LEU A 231 -3.35 7.59 -11.63
C LEU A 231 -2.02 7.11 -12.23
N ALA A 232 -1.56 5.90 -11.88
CA ALA A 232 -0.33 5.35 -12.46
C ALA A 232 -0.45 5.15 -13.96
N VAL A 233 -1.57 4.60 -14.43
CA VAL A 233 -1.80 4.36 -15.86
C VAL A 233 -2.11 5.66 -16.61
N GLU A 234 -2.85 6.59 -16.00
CA GLU A 234 -3.11 7.93 -16.54
C GLU A 234 -1.80 8.72 -16.73
N LYS A 235 -0.89 8.65 -15.74
CA LYS A 235 0.46 9.23 -15.83
C LYS A 235 1.24 8.62 -17.00
N LEU A 236 1.19 7.30 -17.17
CA LEU A 236 1.87 6.59 -18.26
C LEU A 236 1.32 7.01 -19.63
N LEU A 237 0.00 7.16 -19.75
CA LEU A 237 -0.67 7.62 -20.98
C LEU A 237 -0.53 9.13 -21.23
N GLY A 238 -0.27 9.92 -20.19
CA GLY A 238 -0.27 11.38 -20.24
C GLY A 238 -1.67 11.96 -20.47
N ILE A 239 -2.67 11.43 -19.76
CA ILE A 239 -4.06 11.90 -19.76
C ILE A 239 -4.48 12.34 -18.37
N GLU A 240 -5.46 13.22 -18.30
CA GLU A 240 -6.05 13.72 -17.05
C GLU A 240 -7.54 13.38 -17.03
N ALA A 241 -8.04 12.98 -15.87
CA ALA A 241 -9.47 12.74 -15.69
C ALA A 241 -10.24 14.08 -15.68
N PRO A 242 -11.52 14.10 -16.11
CA PRO A 242 -12.34 15.30 -16.05
C PRO A 242 -12.50 15.83 -14.62
N PRO A 243 -12.65 17.16 -14.43
CA PRO A 243 -12.73 17.77 -13.09
C PRO A 243 -13.85 17.22 -12.22
N ARG A 244 -15.00 16.82 -12.82
CA ARG A 244 -16.10 16.15 -12.09
C ARG A 244 -15.66 14.78 -11.56
N ALA A 245 -14.99 13.99 -12.39
CA ALA A 245 -14.48 12.69 -11.99
C ALA A 245 -13.44 12.80 -10.85
N GLU A 246 -12.53 13.78 -10.95
CA GLU A 246 -11.54 14.04 -9.90
C GLU A 246 -12.20 14.42 -8.57
N ALA A 247 -13.17 15.33 -8.57
CA ALA A 247 -13.88 15.73 -7.36
C ALA A 247 -14.62 14.54 -6.71
N VAL A 248 -15.29 13.70 -7.51
CA VAL A 248 -15.94 12.48 -7.00
C VAL A 248 -14.90 11.48 -6.47
N ARG A 249 -13.77 11.30 -7.17
CA ARG A 249 -12.67 10.46 -6.69
C ARG A 249 -12.15 10.91 -5.32
N VAL A 250 -12.00 12.23 -5.11
CA VAL A 250 -11.58 12.77 -3.81
C VAL A 250 -12.62 12.49 -2.74
N ILE A 251 -13.91 12.78 -2.98
CA ILE A 251 -14.99 12.54 -2.01
C ILE A 251 -15.01 11.07 -1.59
N LEU A 252 -14.99 10.14 -2.55
CA LEU A 252 -15.09 8.71 -2.25
C LEU A 252 -13.78 8.14 -1.64
N SER A 253 -12.62 8.70 -1.99
CA SER A 253 -11.35 8.35 -1.34
C SER A 253 -11.36 8.75 0.14
N GLU A 254 -11.79 9.96 0.46
CA GLU A 254 -11.82 10.41 1.86
C GLU A 254 -12.90 9.68 2.69
N LEU A 255 -14.05 9.36 2.11
CA LEU A 255 -15.05 8.50 2.77
C LEU A 255 -14.52 7.07 3.00
N SER A 256 -13.76 6.52 2.04
CA SER A 256 -13.11 5.21 2.19
C SER A 256 -12.03 5.24 3.27
N ARG A 257 -11.25 6.32 3.38
CA ARG A 257 -10.30 6.55 4.48
C ARG A 257 -10.99 6.53 5.83
N ILE A 258 -12.11 7.27 5.96
CA ILE A 258 -12.91 7.30 7.18
C ILE A 258 -13.40 5.89 7.53
N ALA A 259 -13.93 5.14 6.56
CA ALA A 259 -14.42 3.78 6.80
C ALA A 259 -13.31 2.85 7.31
N ASP A 260 -12.10 2.95 6.75
CA ASP A 260 -10.93 2.19 7.20
C ASP A 260 -10.50 2.57 8.63
N HIS A 261 -10.41 3.87 8.93
CA HIS A 261 -10.05 4.35 10.27
C HIS A 261 -11.10 3.96 11.32
N LEU A 262 -12.40 3.99 10.99
CA LEU A 262 -13.46 3.49 11.86
C LEU A 262 -13.29 2.01 12.16
N ILE A 263 -12.94 1.19 11.17
CA ILE A 263 -12.63 -0.24 11.36
C ILE A 263 -11.40 -0.40 12.25
N CYS A 264 -10.30 0.26 11.91
CA CYS A 264 -9.04 0.16 12.66
C CYS A 264 -9.23 0.48 14.15
N VAL A 265 -9.79 1.66 14.46
CA VAL A 265 -9.98 2.09 15.84
C VAL A 265 -10.94 1.17 16.58
N SER A 266 -12.05 0.79 15.95
CA SER A 266 -13.08 -0.01 16.60
C SER A 266 -12.64 -1.45 16.88
N THR A 267 -11.96 -2.11 15.93
CA THR A 267 -11.45 -3.48 16.13
C THR A 267 -10.34 -3.53 17.16
N ASN A 268 -9.42 -2.57 17.15
CA ASN A 268 -8.35 -2.48 18.14
C ASN A 268 -8.89 -2.35 19.57
N VAL A 269 -9.94 -1.55 19.79
CA VAL A 269 -10.54 -1.41 21.14
C VAL A 269 -11.36 -2.61 21.57
N VAL A 270 -11.95 -3.37 20.63
CA VAL A 270 -12.62 -4.66 20.93
C VAL A 270 -11.62 -5.67 21.50
N ASP A 271 -10.45 -5.78 20.91
CA ASP A 271 -9.40 -6.69 21.39
C ASP A 271 -8.94 -6.37 22.82
N LEU A 272 -9.10 -5.12 23.23
CA LEU A 272 -8.84 -4.66 24.60
C LEU A 272 -10.07 -4.70 25.50
N GLY A 273 -11.18 -5.31 25.05
CA GLY A 273 -12.40 -5.53 25.81
C GLY A 273 -13.46 -4.43 25.72
N ALA A 274 -13.27 -3.40 24.89
CA ALA A 274 -14.24 -2.29 24.75
C ALA A 274 -15.17 -2.50 23.54
N ILE A 275 -16.24 -3.28 23.70
CA ILE A 275 -17.15 -3.64 22.61
C ILE A 275 -18.10 -2.50 22.19
N THR A 276 -18.51 -1.62 23.10
CA THR A 276 -19.49 -0.56 22.80
C THR A 276 -19.01 0.42 21.71
N PRO A 277 -17.78 0.95 21.73
CA PRO A 277 -17.27 1.80 20.67
C PRO A 277 -17.28 1.12 19.28
N PHE A 278 -17.06 -0.18 19.24
CA PHE A 278 -17.11 -0.96 18.01
C PHE A 278 -18.48 -0.82 17.33
N PHE A 279 -19.58 -1.13 18.03
CA PHE A 279 -20.91 -1.04 17.44
C PHE A 279 -21.28 0.40 17.02
N VAL A 280 -20.85 1.38 17.79
CA VAL A 280 -21.09 2.80 17.48
C VAL A 280 -20.37 3.18 16.16
N MET A 281 -19.09 2.82 16.01
CA MET A 281 -18.29 3.16 14.85
C MET A 281 -18.74 2.39 13.60
N PHE A 282 -19.09 1.12 13.74
CA PHE A 282 -19.58 0.32 12.61
C PHE A 282 -20.90 0.82 12.03
N ARG A 283 -21.76 1.45 12.82
CA ARG A 283 -22.99 2.05 12.31
C ARG A 283 -22.70 3.16 11.28
N ALA A 284 -21.74 4.06 11.56
CA ALA A 284 -21.38 5.12 10.62
C ALA A 284 -20.70 4.59 9.37
N ARG A 285 -19.91 3.50 9.50
CA ARG A 285 -19.34 2.80 8.36
C ARG A 285 -20.41 2.29 7.40
N GLU A 286 -21.52 1.77 7.91
CA GLU A 286 -22.63 1.29 7.07
C GLU A 286 -23.24 2.42 6.23
N ASP A 287 -23.42 3.63 6.78
CA ASP A 287 -23.90 4.79 6.00
C ASP A 287 -22.95 5.12 4.82
N ILE A 288 -21.63 4.95 4.99
CA ILE A 288 -20.65 5.11 3.89
C ILE A 288 -20.82 3.99 2.85
N TYR A 289 -21.00 2.76 3.29
CA TYR A 289 -21.15 1.62 2.39
C TYR A 289 -22.45 1.67 1.58
N ASP A 290 -23.54 2.16 2.18
CA ASP A 290 -24.81 2.40 1.48
C ASP A 290 -24.65 3.46 0.37
N LEU A 291 -23.79 4.47 0.60
CA LEU A 291 -23.46 5.44 -0.43
C LEU A 291 -22.65 4.83 -1.56
N LEU A 292 -21.62 4.02 -1.23
CA LEU A 292 -20.81 3.33 -2.25
C LEU A 292 -21.67 2.37 -3.08
N GLU A 293 -22.57 1.62 -2.44
CA GLU A 293 -23.51 0.74 -3.12
C GLU A 293 -24.43 1.51 -4.08
N ALA A 294 -24.92 2.67 -3.67
CA ALA A 294 -25.72 3.53 -4.54
C ALA A 294 -24.95 4.04 -5.76
N CYS A 295 -23.62 4.27 -5.63
CA CYS A 295 -22.78 4.73 -6.73
C CYS A 295 -22.41 3.60 -7.71
N CYS A 296 -22.12 2.41 -7.22
CA CYS A 296 -21.51 1.36 -8.05
C CYS A 296 -22.13 -0.04 -7.90
N GLY A 297 -23.10 -0.23 -7.03
CA GLY A 297 -23.73 -1.52 -6.79
C GLY A 297 -22.95 -2.46 -5.86
N ALA A 298 -21.81 -2.01 -5.32
CA ALA A 298 -20.95 -2.79 -4.42
C ALA A 298 -20.66 -2.03 -3.12
N ARG A 299 -20.70 -2.74 -1.99
CA ARG A 299 -20.48 -2.16 -0.66
C ARG A 299 -18.99 -2.05 -0.29
N LEU A 300 -18.17 -3.02 -0.67
CA LEU A 300 -16.79 -3.18 -0.19
C LEU A 300 -15.75 -3.08 -1.32
N THR A 301 -15.77 -4.01 -2.27
CA THR A 301 -14.84 -4.03 -3.43
C THR A 301 -15.53 -3.39 -4.63
N VAL A 302 -15.35 -2.11 -4.78
CA VAL A 302 -16.24 -1.26 -5.58
C VAL A 302 -15.93 -1.25 -7.07
N SER A 303 -14.69 -1.47 -7.48
CA SER A 303 -14.24 -1.42 -8.90
C SER A 303 -14.87 -0.27 -9.69
N TYR A 304 -15.02 0.91 -9.08
CA TYR A 304 -15.77 2.03 -9.65
C TYR A 304 -14.88 2.99 -10.45
N VAL A 305 -13.64 3.13 -10.03
CA VAL A 305 -12.66 3.95 -10.77
C VAL A 305 -12.35 3.30 -12.12
N ARG A 306 -12.21 4.14 -13.14
CA ARG A 306 -11.72 3.74 -14.47
C ARG A 306 -10.52 4.61 -14.83
N ILE A 307 -9.65 4.08 -15.69
CA ILE A 307 -8.58 4.87 -16.30
C ILE A 307 -9.24 5.98 -17.13
N GLY A 308 -8.92 7.22 -16.85
CA GLY A 308 -9.53 8.40 -17.44
C GLY A 308 -10.83 8.87 -16.77
N GLY A 309 -11.22 8.33 -15.60
CA GLY A 309 -12.41 8.81 -14.87
C GLY A 309 -13.12 7.78 -14.02
N LEU A 310 -14.43 7.64 -14.18
CA LEU A 310 -15.32 6.75 -13.42
C LEU A 310 -16.14 5.86 -14.35
N ALA A 311 -16.67 4.75 -13.83
CA ALA A 311 -17.50 3.81 -14.58
C ALA A 311 -18.84 4.41 -15.01
N GLN A 312 -19.42 5.26 -14.17
CA GLN A 312 -20.68 5.96 -14.37
C GLN A 312 -20.73 7.18 -13.45
N ASP A 313 -21.67 8.08 -13.71
CA ASP A 313 -21.87 9.24 -12.82
C ASP A 313 -22.53 8.82 -11.50
N VAL A 314 -22.42 9.67 -10.50
CA VAL A 314 -23.06 9.50 -9.19
C VAL A 314 -24.58 9.65 -9.30
N PRO A 315 -25.36 9.01 -8.40
CA PRO A 315 -26.82 9.16 -8.37
C PRO A 315 -27.25 10.60 -8.08
N GLU A 316 -28.49 10.97 -8.48
CA GLU A 316 -29.02 12.34 -8.30
C GLU A 316 -29.06 12.78 -6.84
N ASP A 317 -29.32 11.86 -5.92
CA ASP A 317 -29.37 12.08 -4.46
C ASP A 317 -28.00 11.97 -3.76
N PHE A 318 -26.90 11.92 -4.55
CA PHE A 318 -25.53 11.75 -4.02
C PHE A 318 -25.15 12.78 -2.95
N ALA A 319 -25.48 14.05 -3.18
CA ALA A 319 -25.15 15.11 -2.24
C ALA A 319 -25.88 14.93 -0.88
N GLU A 320 -27.14 14.52 -0.91
CA GLU A 320 -27.93 14.25 0.29
C GLU A 320 -27.39 13.05 1.07
N ARG A 321 -27.07 11.95 0.37
CA ARG A 321 -26.45 10.76 0.97
C ARG A 321 -25.08 11.07 1.57
N CYS A 322 -24.25 11.84 0.88
CA CYS A 322 -22.96 12.29 1.43
C CYS A 322 -23.15 13.13 2.70
N ALA A 323 -24.08 14.08 2.70
CA ALA A 323 -24.37 14.90 3.86
C ALA A 323 -24.90 14.08 5.05
N LYS A 324 -25.67 13.00 4.79
CA LYS A 324 -26.09 12.06 5.82
C LYS A 324 -24.88 11.32 6.40
N ALA A 325 -24.03 10.74 5.56
CA ALA A 325 -22.83 10.01 6.00
C ALA A 325 -21.89 10.93 6.81
N VAL A 326 -21.64 12.15 6.35
CA VAL A 326 -20.82 13.15 7.05
C VAL A 326 -21.35 13.44 8.46
N ARG A 327 -22.67 13.65 8.61
CA ARG A 327 -23.29 13.86 9.95
C ARG A 327 -23.12 12.64 10.84
N SER A 328 -23.43 11.45 10.34
CA SER A 328 -23.30 10.19 11.08
C SER A 328 -21.85 9.96 11.57
N VAL A 329 -20.86 10.16 10.69
CA VAL A 329 -19.45 10.01 11.04
C VAL A 329 -19.04 11.04 12.11
N ARG A 330 -19.43 12.31 11.96
CA ARG A 330 -19.09 13.36 12.93
C ARG A 330 -19.61 13.03 14.33
N GLU A 331 -20.88 12.62 14.44
CA GLU A 331 -21.46 12.18 15.71
C GLU A 331 -20.71 11.02 16.34
N VAL A 332 -20.32 10.05 15.51
CA VAL A 332 -19.62 8.84 15.97
C VAL A 332 -18.17 9.13 16.38
N VAL A 333 -17.47 9.99 15.66
CA VAL A 333 -16.11 10.43 16.04
C VAL A 333 -16.13 11.16 17.38
N ASP A 334 -17.11 12.06 17.60
CA ASP A 334 -17.27 12.78 18.88
C ASP A 334 -17.67 11.83 20.04
N GLN A 335 -18.51 10.83 19.76
CA GLN A 335 -18.83 9.80 20.76
C GLN A 335 -17.63 8.91 21.08
N GLY A 336 -16.88 8.47 20.05
CA GLY A 336 -15.67 7.69 20.20
C GLY A 336 -14.62 8.41 21.05
N GLU A 337 -14.43 9.71 20.83
CA GLU A 337 -13.52 10.51 21.64
C GLU A 337 -13.92 10.55 23.10
N LYS A 338 -15.20 10.74 23.40
CA LYS A 338 -15.70 10.74 24.79
C LYS A 338 -15.52 9.39 25.48
N LEU A 339 -15.69 8.30 24.74
CA LEU A 339 -15.59 6.93 25.27
C LEU A 339 -14.16 6.45 25.45
N LEU A 340 -13.23 6.88 24.60
CA LEU A 340 -11.87 6.33 24.48
C LEU A 340 -10.78 7.30 24.94
N THR A 341 -10.69 8.51 24.37
CA THR A 341 -9.54 9.40 24.52
C THR A 341 -9.23 9.73 25.98
N ARG A 342 -10.25 9.95 26.82
CA ARG A 342 -10.09 10.25 28.24
C ARG A 342 -10.26 9.04 29.16
N ASN A 343 -10.45 7.84 28.60
CA ASN A 343 -10.60 6.63 29.38
C ASN A 343 -9.23 6.21 29.95
N PRO A 344 -9.07 6.13 31.28
CA PRO A 344 -7.78 5.83 31.90
C PRO A 344 -7.29 4.41 31.60
N ILE A 345 -8.18 3.45 31.39
CA ILE A 345 -7.83 2.07 31.03
C ILE A 345 -7.26 2.07 29.60
N PHE A 346 -7.96 2.69 28.65
CA PHE A 346 -7.51 2.82 27.28
C PHE A 346 -6.16 3.55 27.19
N ALA A 347 -6.04 4.69 27.86
CA ALA A 347 -4.81 5.46 27.87
C ALA A 347 -3.61 4.65 28.42
N ARG A 348 -3.80 3.86 29.50
CA ARG A 348 -2.74 3.01 30.06
C ARG A 348 -2.33 1.86 29.15
N ARG A 349 -3.25 1.37 28.30
CA ARG A 349 -2.97 0.29 27.35
C ARG A 349 -2.28 0.75 26.08
N PHE A 350 -2.27 2.08 25.80
CA PHE A 350 -1.76 2.64 24.55
C PHE A 350 -0.55 3.56 24.72
N ARG A 351 -0.46 4.29 25.84
CA ARG A 351 0.65 5.21 26.08
C ARG A 351 1.92 4.45 26.37
N ASP A 352 3.00 4.92 25.77
CA ASP A 352 4.35 4.35 25.86
C ASP A 352 4.45 2.88 25.37
N VAL A 353 3.42 2.39 24.66
CA VAL A 353 3.37 1.05 24.09
C VAL A 353 3.68 1.10 22.59
N GLY A 354 4.61 0.27 22.14
CA GLY A 354 5.01 0.17 20.74
C GLY A 354 5.55 1.49 20.17
N VAL A 355 6.42 2.15 20.93
CA VAL A 355 7.05 3.41 20.53
C VAL A 355 7.96 3.20 19.32
N MET A 356 7.78 4.03 18.28
CA MET A 356 8.64 4.07 17.10
C MET A 356 9.13 5.50 16.88
N LYS A 357 10.43 5.71 16.93
CA LYS A 357 11.05 7.02 16.71
C LYS A 357 11.04 7.40 15.23
N ALA A 358 11.03 8.70 14.94
CA ALA A 358 10.98 9.22 13.57
C ALA A 358 12.09 8.67 12.66
N GLU A 359 13.34 8.61 13.15
CA GLU A 359 14.47 8.10 12.38
C GLU A 359 14.32 6.62 12.01
N ASP A 360 13.88 5.80 12.97
CA ASP A 360 13.63 4.39 12.73
C ASP A 360 12.43 4.20 11.79
N ALA A 361 11.34 4.95 11.97
CA ALA A 361 10.18 4.91 11.10
C ALA A 361 10.54 5.22 9.63
N LEU A 362 11.37 6.23 9.38
CA LEU A 362 11.89 6.55 8.04
C LEU A 362 12.75 5.41 7.48
N SER A 363 13.64 4.86 8.29
CA SER A 363 14.52 3.75 7.90
C SER A 363 13.75 2.46 7.61
N TRP A 364 12.64 2.18 8.35
CA TRP A 364 11.72 1.08 8.07
C TRP A 364 10.83 1.35 6.85
N GLY A 365 10.77 2.59 6.37
CA GLY A 365 9.92 2.98 5.25
C GLY A 365 8.45 3.16 5.62
N TRP A 366 8.17 3.53 6.87
CA TRP A 366 6.82 3.82 7.33
C TRP A 366 6.25 5.05 6.62
N VAL A 367 4.95 5.06 6.44
CA VAL A 367 4.16 6.15 5.84
C VAL A 367 2.82 6.28 6.55
N GLY A 368 2.04 7.27 6.16
CA GLY A 368 0.67 7.46 6.63
C GLY A 368 0.56 7.70 8.13
N PRO A 369 -0.57 7.29 8.75
CA PRO A 369 -0.84 7.53 10.17
C PRO A 369 0.26 6.98 11.11
N CYS A 370 0.92 5.89 10.74
CA CYS A 370 2.01 5.33 11.53
C CYS A 370 3.24 6.23 11.55
N LEU A 371 3.66 6.76 10.39
CA LEU A 371 4.78 7.71 10.30
C LEU A 371 4.42 9.05 10.94
N ARG A 372 3.22 9.56 10.69
CA ARG A 372 2.72 10.79 11.31
C ARG A 372 2.62 10.67 12.84
N GLY A 373 2.22 9.50 13.34
CA GLY A 373 2.27 9.19 14.78
C GLY A 373 3.67 9.32 15.37
N SER A 374 4.71 9.04 14.59
CA SER A 374 6.13 9.19 14.99
C SER A 374 6.68 10.61 14.81
N GLY A 375 5.85 11.61 14.51
CA GLY A 375 6.25 13.02 14.47
C GLY A 375 6.71 13.54 13.10
N VAL A 376 6.56 12.78 12.01
CA VAL A 376 6.94 13.20 10.66
C VAL A 376 5.71 13.63 9.87
N ALA A 377 5.67 14.88 9.43
CA ALA A 377 4.55 15.49 8.70
C ALA A 377 4.62 15.17 7.20
N TYR A 378 4.62 13.88 6.84
CA TYR A 378 4.55 13.45 5.46
C TYR A 378 3.13 13.02 5.10
N ASP A 379 2.57 13.64 4.06
CA ASP A 379 1.27 13.30 3.49
C ASP A 379 1.28 13.60 1.99
N VAL A 380 1.08 12.57 1.18
CA VAL A 380 1.09 12.67 -0.28
C VAL A 380 0.12 13.71 -0.82
N ARG A 381 -1.04 13.89 -0.17
CA ARG A 381 -2.07 14.86 -0.58
C ARG A 381 -1.59 16.32 -0.46
N LYS A 382 -0.60 16.59 0.41
CA LYS A 382 0.01 17.91 0.64
C LYS A 382 1.35 18.08 -0.06
N ASP A 383 2.19 17.03 -0.04
CA ASP A 383 3.54 17.11 -0.58
C ASP A 383 3.57 16.91 -2.10
N HIS A 384 2.67 16.06 -2.63
CA HIS A 384 2.49 15.76 -4.05
C HIS A 384 1.00 15.70 -4.42
N PRO A 385 0.29 16.84 -4.43
CA PRO A 385 -1.15 16.86 -4.68
C PRO A 385 -1.53 16.18 -6.01
N TYR A 386 -2.57 15.38 -5.97
CA TYR A 386 -3.18 14.70 -7.12
C TYR A 386 -4.69 14.92 -7.10
N SER A 387 -5.37 14.74 -8.22
CA SER A 387 -6.83 14.88 -8.37
C SER A 387 -7.41 16.15 -7.74
N GLY A 388 -6.62 17.23 -7.69
CA GLY A 388 -7.07 18.54 -7.19
C GLY A 388 -7.07 18.69 -5.66
N TYR A 389 -6.33 17.84 -4.90
CA TYR A 389 -6.21 18.00 -3.44
C TYR A 389 -5.66 19.35 -3.01
N GLU A 390 -4.89 20.05 -3.83
CA GLU A 390 -4.38 21.41 -3.59
C GLU A 390 -5.49 22.47 -3.43
N ARG A 391 -6.71 22.16 -3.89
CA ARG A 391 -7.89 23.04 -3.80
C ARG A 391 -8.59 22.99 -2.46
N TYR A 392 -8.25 22.01 -1.61
CA TYR A 392 -8.91 21.77 -0.34
C TYR A 392 -8.02 22.15 0.84
N ASP A 393 -8.65 22.82 1.79
CA ASP A 393 -8.00 23.22 3.03
C ASP A 393 -8.18 22.14 4.10
N PHE A 394 -7.06 21.55 4.56
CA PHE A 394 -7.00 20.57 5.62
C PHE A 394 -5.62 20.57 6.26
N ASP A 395 -5.54 20.08 7.48
CA ASP A 395 -4.30 19.98 8.23
C ASP A 395 -3.79 18.52 8.26
N VAL A 396 -2.47 18.36 8.40
CA VAL A 396 -1.83 17.05 8.54
C VAL A 396 -1.57 16.81 10.02
N PRO A 397 -2.31 15.91 10.69
CA PRO A 397 -2.10 15.65 12.12
C PRO A 397 -0.81 14.88 12.35
N VAL A 398 -0.05 15.26 13.39
CA VAL A 398 1.24 14.65 13.75
C VAL A 398 1.25 14.32 15.23
N GLY A 399 1.78 13.16 15.59
CA GLY A 399 2.04 12.74 16.96
C GLY A 399 3.36 13.33 17.51
N THR A 400 3.68 12.97 18.71
CA THR A 400 4.87 13.47 19.43
C THR A 400 5.75 12.38 20.02
N VAL A 401 5.16 11.28 20.50
CA VAL A 401 5.83 10.17 21.20
C VAL A 401 6.12 9.01 20.25
N GLY A 402 5.21 8.77 19.30
CA GLY A 402 5.30 7.65 18.36
C GLY A 402 4.76 6.33 18.92
N ASP A 403 3.88 6.36 19.91
CA ASP A 403 3.26 5.19 20.54
C ASP A 403 1.90 4.82 19.91
N CYS A 404 1.25 3.81 20.45
CA CYS A 404 -0.09 3.41 20.01
C CYS A 404 -1.13 4.51 20.23
N TYR A 405 -0.96 5.34 21.27
CA TYR A 405 -1.89 6.41 21.59
C TYR A 405 -1.81 7.54 20.56
N ASP A 406 -0.60 7.92 20.15
CA ASP A 406 -0.40 8.92 19.09
C ASP A 406 -0.97 8.42 17.75
N ARG A 407 -0.74 7.15 17.38
CA ARG A 407 -1.34 6.57 16.17
C ARG A 407 -2.87 6.57 16.20
N TYR A 408 -3.47 6.36 17.38
CA TYR A 408 -4.91 6.50 17.57
C TYR A 408 -5.37 7.95 17.38
N LEU A 409 -4.71 8.92 18.04
CA LEU A 409 -5.08 10.34 17.94
C LEU A 409 -4.96 10.87 16.51
N VAL A 410 -3.90 10.49 15.80
CA VAL A 410 -3.71 10.85 14.39
C VAL A 410 -4.89 10.36 13.55
N ARG A 411 -5.33 9.11 13.69
CA ARG A 411 -6.48 8.59 12.93
C ARG A 411 -7.79 9.27 13.28
N MET A 412 -8.02 9.59 14.55
CA MET A 412 -9.21 10.34 14.96
C MET A 412 -9.25 11.73 14.32
N GLU A 413 -8.10 12.41 14.26
CA GLU A 413 -8.02 13.72 13.64
C GLU A 413 -8.07 13.64 12.11
N GLU A 414 -7.46 12.63 11.48
CA GLU A 414 -7.58 12.39 10.05
C GLU A 414 -9.03 12.20 9.60
N MET A 415 -9.85 11.52 10.39
CA MET A 415 -11.29 11.43 10.08
C MET A 415 -11.96 12.81 10.04
N ARG A 416 -11.61 13.73 10.95
CA ARG A 416 -12.14 15.11 10.96
C ARG A 416 -11.66 15.90 9.73
N GLN A 417 -10.38 15.77 9.41
CA GLN A 417 -9.82 16.42 8.23
C GLN A 417 -10.41 15.87 6.93
N SER A 418 -10.64 14.56 6.85
CA SER A 418 -11.34 13.93 5.73
C SER A 418 -12.77 14.43 5.57
N LEU A 419 -13.52 14.59 6.67
CA LEU A 419 -14.86 15.21 6.63
C LEU A 419 -14.79 16.65 6.09
N ARG A 420 -13.78 17.43 6.51
CA ARG A 420 -13.57 18.81 6.02
C ARG A 420 -13.29 18.85 4.52
N ILE A 421 -12.52 17.89 4.01
CA ILE A 421 -12.26 17.77 2.56
C ILE A 421 -13.55 17.41 1.83
N VAL A 422 -14.30 16.40 2.31
CA VAL A 422 -15.56 15.95 1.68
C VAL A 422 -16.58 17.10 1.59
N GLU A 423 -16.76 17.88 2.66
CA GLU A 423 -17.67 19.03 2.69
C GLU A 423 -17.28 20.09 1.66
N GLN A 424 -15.98 20.42 1.54
CA GLN A 424 -15.48 21.39 0.57
C GLN A 424 -15.62 20.87 -0.88
N ALA A 425 -15.32 19.59 -1.11
CA ALA A 425 -15.43 18.99 -2.44
C ALA A 425 -16.89 18.90 -2.89
N LEU A 426 -17.80 18.55 -1.98
CA LEU A 426 -19.23 18.48 -2.24
C LEU A 426 -19.81 19.87 -2.57
N ALA A 427 -19.43 20.91 -1.82
CA ALA A 427 -19.86 22.29 -2.04
C ALA A 427 -19.38 22.86 -3.39
N ARG A 428 -18.31 22.30 -3.95
CA ARG A 428 -17.69 22.76 -5.20
C ARG A 428 -17.77 21.70 -6.30
N LEU A 429 -18.65 20.71 -6.17
CA LEU A 429 -18.76 19.60 -7.13
C LEU A 429 -19.12 20.15 -8.53
N PRO A 430 -18.21 20.08 -9.51
CA PRO A 430 -18.48 20.60 -10.85
C PRO A 430 -19.45 19.71 -11.61
N GLY A 431 -20.15 20.29 -12.59
CA GLY A 431 -20.85 19.54 -13.63
C GLY A 431 -19.90 19.02 -14.70
N GLY A 432 -20.41 18.25 -15.64
CA GLY A 432 -19.67 17.77 -16.80
C GLY A 432 -19.48 16.25 -16.84
N PRO A 433 -18.64 15.75 -17.77
CA PRO A 433 -18.41 14.32 -17.94
C PRO A 433 -17.62 13.72 -16.77
N VAL A 434 -17.80 12.39 -16.57
CA VAL A 434 -17.06 11.61 -15.56
C VAL A 434 -16.02 10.68 -16.17
N ILE A 435 -15.88 10.67 -17.48
CA ILE A 435 -14.84 9.95 -18.23
C ILE A 435 -14.25 10.86 -19.29
N VAL A 436 -12.96 10.73 -19.53
CA VAL A 436 -12.25 11.50 -20.56
C VAL A 436 -12.79 11.19 -21.96
N ASP A 437 -12.86 12.20 -22.83
CA ASP A 437 -13.17 12.01 -24.25
C ASP A 437 -11.89 11.67 -25.05
N ASP A 438 -11.37 10.46 -24.78
CA ASP A 438 -10.20 9.91 -25.45
C ASP A 438 -10.50 8.49 -25.93
N LYS A 439 -10.55 8.33 -27.26
CA LYS A 439 -10.83 7.04 -27.92
C LYS A 439 -9.82 5.93 -27.59
N ARG A 440 -8.66 6.26 -26.99
CA ARG A 440 -7.67 5.26 -26.56
C ARG A 440 -8.05 4.57 -25.26
N VAL A 441 -8.93 5.16 -24.46
CA VAL A 441 -9.29 4.68 -23.12
C VAL A 441 -10.79 4.61 -22.85
N ALA A 442 -11.59 5.49 -23.46
CA ALA A 442 -13.03 5.55 -23.23
C ALA A 442 -13.80 4.71 -24.26
N LEU A 443 -14.67 3.83 -23.76
CA LEU A 443 -15.62 3.13 -24.61
C LEU A 443 -16.65 4.10 -25.19
N PRO A 444 -16.96 4.03 -26.49
CA PRO A 444 -18.01 4.84 -27.06
C PRO A 444 -19.39 4.50 -26.47
N PRO A 445 -20.33 5.47 -26.44
CA PRO A 445 -21.70 5.21 -26.00
C PRO A 445 -22.35 4.07 -26.80
N LYS A 446 -23.11 3.22 -26.13
CA LYS A 446 -23.77 2.07 -26.79
C LYS A 446 -24.66 2.50 -27.96
N SER A 447 -25.33 3.65 -27.86
CA SER A 447 -26.16 4.19 -28.94
C SER A 447 -25.36 4.47 -30.23
N GLU A 448 -24.11 4.90 -30.09
CA GLU A 448 -23.23 5.16 -31.24
C GLU A 448 -22.67 3.86 -31.82
N VAL A 449 -22.35 2.89 -30.99
CA VAL A 449 -21.81 1.58 -31.43
C VAL A 449 -22.74 0.88 -32.42
N TYR A 450 -24.06 1.05 -32.30
CA TYR A 450 -25.03 0.43 -33.19
C TYR A 450 -25.26 1.19 -34.51
N GLY A 451 -24.95 2.47 -34.55
CA GLY A 451 -25.24 3.33 -35.70
C GLY A 451 -24.00 3.87 -36.44
N ASN A 452 -22.82 3.73 -35.88
CA ASN A 452 -21.59 4.30 -36.42
C ASN A 452 -20.47 3.25 -36.46
N ILE A 453 -19.96 2.99 -37.65
CA ILE A 453 -18.91 1.98 -37.88
C ILE A 453 -17.59 2.34 -37.16
N GLU A 454 -17.23 3.61 -37.04
CA GLU A 454 -16.02 4.02 -36.31
C GLU A 454 -16.15 3.75 -34.81
N ALA A 455 -17.31 4.04 -34.22
CA ALA A 455 -17.61 3.74 -32.82
C ALA A 455 -17.58 2.22 -32.56
N LEU A 456 -18.17 1.42 -33.47
CA LEU A 456 -18.13 -0.04 -33.41
C LEU A 456 -16.68 -0.56 -33.45
N MET A 457 -15.88 -0.07 -34.39
CA MET A 457 -14.47 -0.47 -34.52
C MET A 457 -13.64 -0.07 -33.30
N ASN A 458 -13.87 1.12 -32.75
CA ASN A 458 -13.18 1.57 -31.55
C ASN A 458 -13.58 0.71 -30.33
N HIS A 459 -14.88 0.44 -30.16
CA HIS A 459 -15.37 -0.45 -29.12
C HIS A 459 -14.72 -1.84 -29.23
N PHE A 460 -14.69 -2.42 -30.45
CA PHE A 460 -14.07 -3.72 -30.68
C PHE A 460 -12.59 -3.73 -30.30
N LYS A 461 -11.82 -2.74 -30.74
CA LYS A 461 -10.39 -2.60 -30.43
C LYS A 461 -10.14 -2.50 -28.92
N LEU A 462 -10.86 -1.63 -28.23
CA LEU A 462 -10.70 -1.44 -26.79
C LEU A 462 -11.06 -2.69 -25.97
N VAL A 463 -12.07 -3.43 -26.40
CA VAL A 463 -12.47 -4.69 -25.72
C VAL A 463 -11.47 -5.82 -26.00
N TYR A 464 -10.95 -5.92 -27.23
CA TYR A 464 -10.06 -7.00 -27.65
C TYR A 464 -8.59 -6.74 -27.29
N ASP A 465 -8.08 -5.56 -27.64
CA ASP A 465 -6.68 -5.17 -27.41
C ASP A 465 -6.48 -4.50 -26.05
N GLY A 466 -7.51 -3.85 -25.50
CA GLY A 466 -7.41 -3.04 -24.31
C GLY A 466 -6.72 -1.70 -24.56
N ILE A 467 -6.24 -1.09 -23.49
CA ILE A 467 -5.45 0.13 -23.52
C ILE A 467 -4.02 -0.22 -23.90
N LEU A 468 -3.41 0.59 -24.77
CA LEU A 468 -2.03 0.43 -25.25
C LEU A 468 -1.19 1.66 -24.82
N PRO A 469 -0.64 1.66 -23.61
CA PRO A 469 0.23 2.75 -23.17
C PRO A 469 1.55 2.74 -23.95
N PRO A 470 2.22 3.91 -24.10
CA PRO A 470 3.55 3.96 -24.70
C PRO A 470 4.58 3.19 -23.88
N PRO A 471 5.70 2.78 -24.49
CA PRO A 471 6.85 2.28 -23.73
C PRO A 471 7.34 3.33 -22.72
N GLY A 472 7.66 2.88 -21.52
CA GLY A 472 8.14 3.72 -20.43
C GLY A 472 7.85 3.13 -19.06
N GLU A 473 8.31 3.81 -18.03
CA GLU A 473 8.13 3.39 -16.65
C GLU A 473 7.71 4.56 -15.76
N VAL A 474 6.69 4.34 -14.94
CA VAL A 474 6.15 5.35 -14.03
C VAL A 474 5.98 4.78 -12.63
N TYR A 475 6.05 5.68 -11.64
CA TYR A 475 5.56 5.44 -10.30
C TYR A 475 4.36 6.34 -10.04
N GLY A 476 3.18 5.73 -9.89
CA GLY A 476 1.96 6.42 -9.52
C GLY A 476 1.53 5.99 -8.12
N TYR A 477 1.03 6.92 -7.32
CA TYR A 477 0.75 6.67 -5.91
C TYR A 477 -0.40 7.54 -5.39
N THR A 478 -1.00 7.08 -4.28
CA THR A 478 -2.04 7.80 -3.53
C THR A 478 -1.71 7.74 -2.04
N GLU A 479 -2.21 8.70 -1.28
CA GLU A 479 -2.30 8.54 0.17
C GLU A 479 -3.47 7.63 0.49
N ALA A 480 -3.23 6.32 0.63
CA ALA A 480 -4.23 5.38 1.10
C ALA A 480 -4.42 5.48 2.63
N ALA A 481 -5.36 4.73 3.20
CA ALA A 481 -5.67 4.82 4.63
C ALA A 481 -4.47 4.48 5.55
N ASN A 482 -3.60 3.57 5.11
CA ASN A 482 -2.38 3.19 5.82
C ASN A 482 -1.14 3.97 5.38
N GLY A 483 -1.29 4.90 4.43
CA GLY A 483 -0.22 5.74 3.90
C GLY A 483 -0.05 5.60 2.39
N GLU A 484 1.10 6.00 1.87
CA GLU A 484 1.40 5.96 0.45
C GLU A 484 1.28 4.52 -0.10
N LEU A 485 0.28 4.32 -0.95
CA LEU A 485 0.13 3.12 -1.78
C LEU A 485 0.61 3.45 -3.18
N GLY A 486 1.66 2.78 -3.64
CA GLY A 486 2.30 3.04 -4.92
C GLY A 486 2.21 1.88 -5.91
N TYR A 487 2.22 2.22 -7.19
CA TYR A 487 2.30 1.29 -8.30
C TYR A 487 3.46 1.71 -9.21
N TYR A 488 4.51 0.90 -9.24
CA TYR A 488 5.55 1.02 -10.25
C TYR A 488 5.18 0.16 -11.44
N VAL A 489 5.00 0.79 -12.59
CA VAL A 489 4.50 0.16 -13.81
C VAL A 489 5.52 0.34 -14.94
N VAL A 490 5.93 -0.77 -15.54
CA VAL A 490 6.76 -0.79 -16.74
C VAL A 490 5.91 -1.22 -17.93
N SER A 491 5.87 -0.41 -18.97
CA SER A 491 5.20 -0.70 -20.25
C SER A 491 6.20 -0.83 -21.38
N LYS A 492 5.96 -1.77 -22.28
CA LYS A 492 6.68 -1.96 -23.55
C LYS A 492 5.80 -1.66 -24.76
N GLY A 493 4.70 -0.93 -24.59
CA GLY A 493 3.76 -0.60 -25.66
C GLY A 493 2.69 -1.66 -25.92
N GLY A 494 2.68 -2.75 -25.15
CA GLY A 494 1.71 -3.84 -25.27
C GLY A 494 0.43 -3.64 -24.44
N LYS A 495 -0.55 -4.51 -24.66
CA LYS A 495 -1.83 -4.52 -23.92
C LYS A 495 -1.71 -5.00 -22.46
N HIS A 496 -0.62 -5.61 -22.12
CA HIS A 496 -0.29 -6.09 -20.79
C HIS A 496 0.90 -5.27 -20.25
N PRO A 497 0.91 -4.87 -18.99
CA PRO A 497 2.11 -4.30 -18.40
C PRO A 497 3.25 -5.33 -18.39
N TRP A 498 4.46 -4.87 -18.64
CA TRP A 498 5.65 -5.72 -18.56
C TRP A 498 5.97 -6.07 -17.11
N ARG A 499 5.85 -5.09 -16.23
CA ARG A 499 6.04 -5.23 -14.79
C ARG A 499 5.03 -4.37 -14.04
N VAL A 500 4.44 -4.92 -13.01
CA VAL A 500 3.68 -4.16 -12.01
C VAL A 500 4.24 -4.52 -10.65
N LYS A 501 4.79 -3.53 -9.96
CA LYS A 501 5.17 -3.64 -8.55
C LYS A 501 4.19 -2.83 -7.71
N VAL A 502 3.65 -3.44 -6.69
CA VAL A 502 2.84 -2.75 -5.69
C VAL A 502 3.71 -2.42 -4.49
N ARG A 503 3.78 -1.16 -4.13
CA ARG A 503 4.35 -0.68 -2.86
C ARG A 503 3.22 -0.57 -1.84
N PRO A 504 3.03 -1.55 -0.95
CA PRO A 504 1.97 -1.53 0.03
C PRO A 504 2.48 -0.94 1.35
N PRO A 505 1.78 0.04 1.96
CA PRO A 505 2.19 0.58 3.26
C PRO A 505 2.27 -0.48 4.36
N CYS A 506 1.36 -1.44 4.40
CA CYS A 506 1.35 -2.50 5.43
C CYS A 506 2.62 -3.34 5.46
N PHE A 507 3.28 -3.56 4.32
CA PHE A 507 4.50 -4.37 4.24
C PHE A 507 5.67 -3.71 4.98
N ASN A 508 5.86 -2.41 4.75
CA ASN A 508 6.88 -1.62 5.45
C ASN A 508 6.57 -1.51 6.95
N ILE A 509 5.29 -1.31 7.29
CA ILE A 509 4.87 -1.13 8.68
C ILE A 509 5.04 -2.41 9.49
N TYR A 510 4.58 -3.55 8.94
CA TYR A 510 4.53 -4.80 9.69
C TYR A 510 5.90 -5.46 9.88
N GLN A 511 6.86 -5.25 8.98
CA GLN A 511 8.19 -5.83 9.17
C GLN A 511 8.91 -5.34 10.44
N ALA A 512 8.55 -4.17 10.98
CA ALA A 512 9.07 -3.64 12.24
C ALA A 512 8.39 -4.26 13.48
N PHE A 513 7.26 -4.95 13.34
CA PHE A 513 6.45 -5.46 14.45
C PHE A 513 7.24 -6.36 15.42
N PRO A 514 8.08 -7.32 14.99
CA PRO A 514 8.89 -8.11 15.90
C PRO A 514 9.84 -7.27 16.78
N GLU A 515 10.42 -6.18 16.24
CA GLU A 515 11.28 -5.27 17.02
C GLU A 515 10.44 -4.48 18.04
N MET A 516 9.23 -4.08 17.68
CA MET A 516 8.34 -3.28 18.54
C MET A 516 7.82 -4.04 19.77
N ILE A 517 7.63 -5.35 19.68
CA ILE A 517 7.10 -6.16 20.79
C ILE A 517 8.20 -6.72 21.70
N ARG A 518 9.46 -6.72 21.24
CA ARG A 518 10.59 -7.26 22.02
C ARG A 518 10.83 -6.39 23.27
N GLY A 519 10.93 -7.05 24.43
CA GLY A 519 11.08 -6.42 25.73
C GLY A 519 9.77 -5.94 26.36
N GLY A 520 8.65 -5.97 25.63
CA GLY A 520 7.30 -5.66 26.12
C GLY A 520 6.56 -6.90 26.61
N LEU A 521 5.33 -6.69 27.07
CA LEU A 521 4.42 -7.78 27.44
C LEU A 521 3.73 -8.38 26.23
N LEU A 522 3.43 -9.67 26.27
CA LEU A 522 2.64 -10.33 25.23
C LEU A 522 1.28 -9.63 24.99
N ALA A 523 0.66 -9.15 26.06
CA ALA A 523 -0.59 -8.40 25.99
C ALA A 523 -0.45 -7.07 25.21
N ASP A 524 0.73 -6.44 25.16
CA ASP A 524 0.96 -5.21 24.42
C ASP A 524 1.09 -5.47 22.92
N ALA A 525 1.51 -6.69 22.52
CA ALA A 525 1.55 -7.08 21.12
C ALA A 525 0.18 -6.92 20.42
N VAL A 526 -0.91 -7.20 21.14
CA VAL A 526 -2.29 -7.03 20.64
C VAL A 526 -2.61 -5.55 20.39
N ALA A 527 -2.27 -4.66 21.32
CA ALA A 527 -2.47 -3.22 21.15
C ALA A 527 -1.62 -2.65 20.00
N ILE A 528 -0.38 -3.14 19.87
CA ILE A 528 0.55 -2.71 18.81
C ILE A 528 0.01 -3.12 17.44
N ILE A 529 -0.34 -4.39 17.23
CA ILE A 529 -0.79 -4.88 15.91
C ILE A 529 -2.09 -4.18 15.47
N GLY A 530 -3.06 -4.02 16.38
CA GLY A 530 -4.28 -3.26 16.10
C GLY A 530 -4.01 -1.78 15.78
N GLY A 531 -3.03 -1.17 16.46
CA GLY A 531 -2.60 0.21 16.21
C GLY A 531 -1.86 0.41 14.87
N LEU A 532 -1.23 -0.64 14.33
CA LEU A 532 -0.56 -0.61 13.02
C LEU A 532 -1.55 -0.69 11.84
N ASN A 533 -2.75 -1.22 12.05
CA ASN A 533 -3.78 -1.40 11.01
C ASN A 533 -3.30 -2.23 9.82
N VAL A 534 -2.71 -3.39 10.08
CA VAL A 534 -2.18 -4.25 9.02
C VAL A 534 -3.31 -5.02 8.33
N ILE A 535 -3.44 -4.86 7.02
CA ILE A 535 -4.42 -5.56 6.20
C ILE A 535 -3.70 -6.65 5.40
N ALA A 536 -4.05 -7.92 5.65
CA ALA A 536 -3.34 -9.06 5.08
C ALA A 536 -3.35 -9.10 3.54
N GLY A 537 -4.45 -8.65 2.92
CA GLY A 537 -4.54 -8.57 1.45
C GLY A 537 -3.60 -7.53 0.81
N GLU A 538 -3.26 -6.46 1.55
CA GLU A 538 -2.28 -5.46 1.15
C GLU A 538 -0.85 -5.93 1.48
N LEU A 539 -0.70 -6.58 2.63
CA LEU A 539 0.59 -7.08 3.10
C LEU A 539 1.20 -8.10 2.13
N ASP A 540 0.41 -9.09 1.71
CA ASP A 540 0.87 -10.24 0.93
C ASP A 540 0.71 -10.07 -0.59
N ARG A 541 -0.18 -9.20 -1.08
CA ARG A 541 -0.50 -8.88 -2.50
C ARG A 541 -0.94 -10.03 -3.38
#